data_44c2d798e33c402eb6912bfb88b44018
#
_entry.id   44c2d798e33c402eb6912bfb88b44018
#
_cell.length_a   1.000
_cell.length_b   1.000
_cell.length_c   1.000
_cell.angle_alpha   90.00
_cell.angle_beta   90.00
_cell.angle_gamma   90.00
#
_symmetry.space_group_name_H-M   'P 1'
#
loop_
_entity.id
_entity.type
_entity.pdbx_description
1 polymer ?
#
loop_
_entity_poly.entity_id
_entity_poly.type
_entity_poly.pdbx_seq_one_letter_code
_entity_poly.pdbx_strand_id
1 'polypeptide(L)'
;MPIKQLSAIELKDKIQDKEALFLLDVREPFEFEYGHIPDSVLIPLNQIPQRLQELDFDKEIVVICHHGQRSMQAANFLSQVGFKQISNLV
;
A
#
# COMPACT_ATOMS: atom_id res chain seq x y z
N MET A 1 -6.72 -2.19 -14.99
CA MET A 1 -5.80 -1.06 -14.84
C MET A 1 -4.44 -1.58 -14.43
N PRO A 2 -3.39 -1.16 -15.10
CA PRO A 2 -2.06 -1.56 -14.67
C PRO A 2 -1.72 -0.91 -13.33
N ILE A 3 -1.06 -1.68 -12.48
CA ILE A 3 -0.60 -1.21 -11.18
C ILE A 3 0.79 -0.63 -11.37
N LYS A 4 0.98 0.59 -10.89
CA LYS A 4 2.27 1.25 -11.00
C LYS A 4 3.29 0.60 -10.06
N GLN A 5 4.48 0.33 -10.56
CA GLN A 5 5.58 -0.15 -9.72
C GLN A 5 6.37 1.07 -9.23
N LEU A 6 6.57 1.15 -7.93
CA LEU A 6 7.18 2.32 -7.30
C LEU A 6 8.43 1.88 -6.55
N SER A 7 9.55 2.56 -6.79
CA SER A 7 10.78 2.28 -6.04
C SER A 7 10.77 3.00 -4.69
N ALA A 8 11.66 2.57 -3.80
CA ALA A 8 11.81 3.24 -2.50
C ALA A 8 12.22 4.71 -2.66
N ILE A 9 13.07 5.02 -3.64
CA ILE A 9 13.50 6.40 -3.90
C ILE A 9 12.32 7.23 -4.39
N GLU A 10 11.53 6.69 -5.30
CA GLU A 10 10.33 7.38 -5.81
C GLU A 10 9.33 7.64 -4.69
N LEU A 11 9.13 6.66 -3.80
CA LEU A 11 8.23 6.85 -2.66
C LEU A 11 8.74 7.95 -1.75
N LYS A 12 10.05 7.96 -1.47
CA LYS A 12 10.66 9.00 -0.64
C LYS A 12 10.40 10.38 -1.22
N ASP A 13 10.57 10.53 -2.53
CA ASP A 13 10.34 11.80 -3.22
C ASP A 13 8.87 12.24 -3.09
N LYS A 14 7.93 11.30 -3.25
CA LYS A 14 6.50 11.60 -3.09
C LYS A 14 6.18 12.06 -1.69
N ILE A 15 6.76 11.43 -0.69
CA ILE A 15 6.55 11.81 0.72
C ILE A 15 7.11 13.21 0.97
N GLN A 16 8.31 13.49 0.46
CA GLN A 16 8.94 14.81 0.61
C GLN A 16 8.13 15.91 -0.08
N ASP A 17 7.51 15.59 -1.20
CA ASP A 17 6.64 16.51 -1.94
C ASP A 17 5.26 16.65 -1.31
N LYS A 18 5.00 15.96 -0.20
CA LYS A 18 3.74 15.99 0.54
C LYS A 18 2.54 15.62 -0.32
N GLU A 19 2.73 14.67 -1.23
CA GLU A 19 1.61 14.15 -2.03
C GLU A 19 0.60 13.44 -1.14
N ALA A 20 -0.66 13.43 -1.56
CA ALA A 20 -1.73 12.76 -0.81
C ALA A 20 -1.64 11.25 -1.01
N LEU A 21 -1.00 10.57 -0.08
CA LEU A 21 -0.75 9.13 -0.14
C LEU A 21 -1.43 8.42 1.03
N PHE A 22 -1.91 7.21 0.77
CA PHE A 22 -2.29 6.26 1.81
C PHE A 22 -1.28 5.12 1.76
N LEU A 23 -0.46 4.99 2.80
CA LEU A 23 0.59 3.97 2.86
C LEU A 23 0.01 2.72 3.52
N LEU A 24 -0.25 1.70 2.73
CA LEU A 24 -0.90 0.47 3.18
C LEU A 24 0.13 -0.65 3.31
N ASP A 25 0.40 -1.06 4.55
CA ASP A 25 1.32 -2.15 4.84
C ASP A 25 0.51 -3.44 5.00
N VAL A 26 0.78 -4.43 4.15
CA VAL A 26 0.00 -5.67 4.11
C VAL A 26 0.76 -6.85 4.73
N ARG A 27 1.81 -6.55 5.49
CA ARG A 27 2.62 -7.56 6.17
C ARG A 27 1.92 -8.06 7.42
N GLU A 28 2.57 -8.97 8.14
CA GLU A 28 2.07 -9.46 9.41
C GLU A 28 2.36 -8.46 10.54
N PRO A 29 1.58 -8.48 11.63
CA PRO A 29 1.80 -7.54 12.73
C PRO A 29 3.21 -7.55 13.31
N PHE A 30 3.84 -8.73 13.41
CA PHE A 30 5.20 -8.79 13.97
C PHE A 30 6.22 -8.09 13.07
N GLU A 31 6.01 -8.15 11.75
CA GLU A 31 6.88 -7.45 10.81
C GLU A 31 6.73 -5.93 10.97
N PHE A 32 5.50 -5.48 11.10
CA PHE A 32 5.19 -4.06 11.26
C PHE A 32 5.78 -3.50 12.56
N GLU A 33 5.67 -4.26 13.64
CA GLU A 33 6.24 -3.86 14.93
C GLU A 33 7.76 -3.77 14.88
N TYR A 34 8.40 -4.65 14.11
CA TYR A 34 9.85 -4.67 13.98
C TYR A 34 10.35 -3.40 13.28
N GLY A 35 9.60 -2.88 12.34
CA GLY A 35 9.92 -1.64 11.63
C GLY A 35 8.94 -1.39 10.51
N HIS A 36 8.53 -0.13 10.34
CA HIS A 36 7.60 0.25 9.28
C HIS A 36 7.82 1.71 8.89
N ILE A 37 7.27 2.08 7.73
CA ILE A 37 7.34 3.46 7.25
C ILE A 37 6.43 4.33 8.12
N PRO A 38 6.92 5.48 8.61
CA PRO A 38 6.07 6.39 9.40
C PRO A 38 4.77 6.71 8.66
N ASP A 39 3.68 6.77 9.41
CA ASP A 39 2.32 7.04 8.91
C ASP A 39 1.72 5.94 8.06
N SER A 40 2.38 4.79 7.89
CA SER A 40 1.77 3.66 7.23
C SER A 40 0.73 3.00 8.14
N VAL A 41 -0.28 2.41 7.51
CA VAL A 41 -1.38 1.75 8.20
C VAL A 41 -1.28 0.25 7.93
N LEU A 42 -1.29 -0.54 8.99
CA LEU A 42 -1.22 -2.00 8.87
C LEU A 42 -2.60 -2.59 8.64
N ILE A 43 -2.78 -3.24 7.51
CA ILE A 43 -3.91 -4.13 7.26
C ILE A 43 -3.34 -5.38 6.61
N PRO A 44 -3.16 -6.47 7.37
CA PRO A 44 -2.60 -7.70 6.80
C PRO A 44 -3.37 -8.16 5.56
N LEU A 45 -2.66 -8.76 4.62
CA LEU A 45 -3.22 -9.13 3.31
C LEU A 45 -4.56 -9.86 3.44
N ASN A 46 -4.66 -10.83 4.35
CA ASN A 46 -5.87 -11.64 4.50
C ASN A 46 -7.05 -10.87 5.13
N GLN A 47 -6.83 -9.67 5.64
CA GLN A 47 -7.87 -8.86 6.25
C GLN A 47 -8.39 -7.75 5.34
N ILE A 48 -7.77 -7.55 4.19
CA ILE A 48 -8.13 -6.44 3.29
C ILE A 48 -9.61 -6.50 2.87
N PRO A 49 -10.17 -7.65 2.45
CA PRO A 49 -11.57 -7.68 2.02
C PRO A 49 -12.56 -7.19 3.07
N GLN A 50 -12.28 -7.43 4.35
CA GLN A 50 -13.17 -7.02 5.45
C GLN A 50 -12.94 -5.59 5.90
N ARG A 51 -11.86 -4.94 5.47
CA ARG A 51 -11.44 -3.64 5.98
C ARG A 51 -11.30 -2.58 4.90
N LEU A 52 -11.97 -2.76 3.77
CA LEU A 52 -11.89 -1.81 2.64
C LEU A 52 -12.32 -0.40 3.02
N GLN A 53 -13.25 -0.27 3.98
CA GLN A 53 -13.75 1.04 4.41
C GLN A 53 -12.68 1.88 5.12
N GLU A 54 -11.56 1.29 5.51
CA GLU A 54 -10.46 2.01 6.14
C GLU A 54 -9.57 2.71 5.12
N LEU A 55 -9.74 2.42 3.84
CA LEU A 55 -8.92 2.98 2.77
C LEU A 55 -9.57 4.25 2.22
N ASP A 56 -8.73 5.14 1.70
CA ASP A 56 -9.18 6.42 1.15
C ASP A 56 -9.13 6.38 -0.38
N PHE A 57 -10.31 6.40 -1.02
CA PHE A 57 -10.42 6.36 -2.49
C PHE A 57 -9.80 7.59 -3.16
N ASP A 58 -9.70 8.71 -2.44
CA ASP A 58 -9.23 9.96 -3.02
C ASP A 58 -7.72 10.10 -3.00
N LYS A 59 -7.03 9.16 -2.35
CA LYS A 59 -5.58 9.18 -2.27
C LYS A 59 -4.97 8.08 -3.13
N GLU A 60 -3.73 8.27 -3.53
CA GLU A 60 -2.94 7.18 -4.12
C GLU A 60 -2.63 6.18 -3.01
N ILE A 61 -3.00 4.92 -3.24
CA ILE A 61 -2.70 3.83 -2.31
C ILE A 61 -1.34 3.25 -2.69
N VAL A 62 -0.37 3.35 -1.79
CA VAL A 62 0.93 2.70 -1.97
C VAL A 62 0.94 1.46 -1.11
N VAL A 63 1.00 0.29 -1.74
CA VAL A 63 0.93 -1.00 -1.04
C VAL A 63 2.34 -1.50 -0.76
N ILE A 64 2.59 -1.87 0.49
CA ILE A 64 3.93 -2.16 1.01
C ILE A 64 3.98 -3.58 1.55
N CYS A 65 5.01 -4.34 1.14
CA CYS A 65 5.37 -5.59 1.80
C CYS A 65 6.88 -5.81 1.69
N HIS A 66 7.37 -6.94 2.18
CA HIS A 66 8.81 -7.16 2.25
C HIS A 66 9.45 -7.38 0.87
N HIS A 67 8.82 -8.18 0.00
CA HIS A 67 9.38 -8.54 -1.30
C HIS A 67 8.53 -8.16 -2.51
N GLY A 68 7.45 -7.43 -2.31
CA GLY A 68 6.59 -6.99 -3.41
C GLY A 68 5.53 -8.01 -3.86
N GLN A 69 5.53 -9.23 -3.33
CA GLN A 69 4.57 -10.27 -3.74
C GLN A 69 3.22 -10.13 -3.05
N ARG A 70 3.22 -10.00 -1.72
CA ARG A 70 1.98 -9.81 -0.97
C ARG A 70 1.31 -8.49 -1.35
N SER A 71 2.12 -7.45 -1.52
CA SER A 71 1.60 -6.14 -1.92
C SER A 71 1.00 -6.19 -3.32
N MET A 72 1.59 -6.97 -4.23
CA MET A 72 1.04 -7.11 -5.58
C MET A 72 -0.31 -7.83 -5.57
N GLN A 73 -0.47 -8.85 -4.72
CA GLN A 73 -1.75 -9.53 -4.55
C GLN A 73 -2.81 -8.55 -4.02
N ALA A 74 -2.44 -7.76 -3.02
CA ALA A 74 -3.34 -6.74 -2.47
C ALA A 74 -3.71 -5.70 -3.51
N ALA A 75 -2.72 -5.22 -4.26
CA ALA A 75 -2.93 -4.21 -5.29
C ALA A 75 -3.88 -4.72 -6.38
N ASN A 76 -3.71 -5.96 -6.82
CA ASN A 76 -4.61 -6.57 -7.81
C ASN A 76 -6.04 -6.65 -7.29
N PHE A 77 -6.21 -7.06 -6.03
CA PHE A 77 -7.54 -7.12 -5.43
C PHE A 77 -8.17 -5.74 -5.36
N LEU A 78 -7.42 -4.74 -4.90
CA LEU A 78 -7.94 -3.37 -4.80
C LEU A 78 -8.33 -2.82 -6.17
N SER A 79 -7.54 -3.11 -7.20
CA SER A 79 -7.88 -2.71 -8.55
C SER A 79 -9.20 -3.32 -9.00
N GLN A 80 -9.41 -4.60 -8.70
CA GLN A 80 -10.65 -5.31 -9.07
C GLN A 80 -11.89 -4.73 -8.38
N VAL A 81 -11.75 -4.23 -7.16
CA VAL A 81 -12.90 -3.66 -6.44
C VAL A 81 -13.05 -2.16 -6.67
N GLY A 82 -12.29 -1.56 -7.58
CA GLY A 82 -12.55 -0.21 -8.06
C GLY A 82 -11.58 0.88 -7.65
N PHE A 83 -10.54 0.57 -6.89
CA PHE A 83 -9.51 1.57 -6.59
C PHE A 83 -8.68 1.84 -7.86
N LYS A 84 -8.46 3.10 -8.19
CA LYS A 84 -7.83 3.49 -9.46
C LYS A 84 -6.39 3.95 -9.32
N GLN A 85 -6.02 4.51 -8.18
CA GLN A 85 -4.67 5.04 -7.95
C GLN A 85 -3.93 4.11 -7.01
N ILE A 86 -3.32 3.08 -7.57
CA ILE A 86 -2.64 2.04 -6.79
C ILE A 86 -1.21 1.89 -7.28
N SER A 87 -0.27 1.91 -6.35
CA SER A 87 1.14 1.65 -6.63
C SER A 87 1.63 0.51 -5.73
N ASN A 88 2.48 -0.33 -6.28
CA ASN A 88 3.15 -1.40 -5.54
C ASN A 88 4.58 -0.98 -5.25
N LEU A 89 4.97 -0.97 -3.99
CA LEU A 89 6.34 -0.67 -3.60
C LEU A 89 7.22 -1.90 -3.87
N VAL A 90 8.18 -1.74 -4.72
CA VAL A 90 9.10 -2.82 -5.09
C VAL A 90 10.43 -2.71 -4.36
#